data_36c70f1290e41c4665aad53648cf4cae
#
_entry.id   36c70f1290e41c4665aad53648cf4cae
#
_cell.length_a   1.000
_cell.length_b   1.000
_cell.length_c   1.000
_cell.angle_alpha   90.00
_cell.angle_beta   90.00
_cell.angle_gamma   90.00
#
_symmetry.space_group_name_H-M   'P 1'
#
loop_
_entity.id
_entity.type
_entity.pdbx_description
1 polymer ?
#
loop_
_entity_poly.entity_id
_entity_poly.type
_entity_poly.pdbx_seq_one_letter_code
_entity_poly.pdbx_strand_id
1 'polypeptide(L)'
;GWGLSTLNNQIVMSDGTEKIYFRNPKTFKIERTIEVYDNNGKIENINELEVINGKLYCNIYGKDIVLIIDPITGLVTGSINLEKVFNRKNYNDKIDVMNGIAYNKINNSLIITGKWWPSMYEIKILN
;
A
#
# COMPACT_ATOMS: atom_id res chain seq x y z
N GLY A 1 6.38 -13.02 -1.01
CA GLY A 1 6.07 -11.60 -0.93
C GLY A 1 4.63 -11.31 -1.30
N TRP A 2 4.08 -10.25 -0.76
CA TRP A 2 2.70 -9.84 -1.03
C TRP A 2 2.64 -8.63 -1.96
N GLY A 3 3.50 -7.63 -1.75
CA GLY A 3 3.58 -6.44 -2.59
C GLY A 3 5.02 -6.09 -2.93
N LEU A 4 5.22 -5.47 -4.09
CA LEU A 4 6.53 -5.05 -4.58
C LEU A 4 6.46 -3.64 -5.15
N SER A 5 7.49 -2.85 -4.86
CA SER A 5 7.72 -1.56 -5.49
C SER A 5 9.23 -1.28 -5.55
N THR A 6 9.62 -0.10 -5.97
CA THR A 6 11.03 0.30 -6.00
C THR A 6 11.23 1.67 -5.37
N LEU A 7 12.34 1.84 -4.67
CA LEU A 7 12.75 3.11 -4.07
C LEU A 7 14.28 3.17 -4.01
N ASN A 8 14.86 4.24 -4.55
CA ASN A 8 16.32 4.50 -4.48
C ASN A 8 17.16 3.29 -4.89
N ASN A 9 16.84 2.68 -6.03
CA ASN A 9 17.52 1.49 -6.57
C ASN A 9 17.41 0.24 -5.67
N GLN A 10 16.42 0.18 -4.79
CA GLN A 10 16.12 -1.02 -4.02
C GLN A 10 14.73 -1.54 -4.38
N ILE A 11 14.56 -2.85 -4.28
CA ILE A 11 13.24 -3.48 -4.34
C ILE A 11 12.64 -3.40 -2.95
N VAL A 12 11.44 -2.85 -2.84
CA VAL A 12 10.68 -2.76 -1.59
C VAL A 12 9.62 -3.85 -1.59
N MET A 13 9.59 -4.67 -0.56
CA MET A 13 8.74 -5.86 -0.51
C MET A 13 8.05 -6.00 0.84
N SER A 14 6.76 -6.33 0.80
CA SER A 14 5.98 -6.74 1.97
C SER A 14 5.79 -8.26 1.99
N ASP A 15 5.40 -8.80 3.13
CA ASP A 15 5.14 -10.24 3.29
C ASP A 15 3.89 -10.55 4.13
N GLY A 16 3.06 -9.54 4.37
CA GLY A 16 1.85 -9.69 5.19
C GLY A 16 2.07 -9.51 6.68
N THR A 17 3.30 -9.31 7.11
CA THR A 17 3.63 -8.94 8.49
C THR A 17 3.71 -7.42 8.63
N GLU A 18 4.22 -6.96 9.78
CA GLU A 18 4.53 -5.55 10.01
C GLU A 18 5.83 -5.10 9.35
N LYS A 19 6.56 -6.02 8.71
CA LYS A 19 7.88 -5.73 8.14
C LYS A 19 7.81 -5.37 6.67
N ILE A 20 8.66 -4.45 6.28
CA ILE A 20 8.94 -4.11 4.88
C ILE A 20 10.45 -4.26 4.66
N TYR A 21 10.80 -4.97 3.60
CA TYR A 21 12.19 -5.31 3.26
C TYR A 21 12.66 -4.49 2.08
N PHE A 22 13.88 -3.99 2.18
CA PHE A 22 14.57 -3.31 1.08
C PHE A 22 15.67 -4.22 0.59
N ARG A 23 15.55 -4.68 -0.65
CA ARG A 23 16.42 -5.68 -1.24
C ARG A 23 17.28 -5.11 -2.37
N ASN A 24 18.47 -5.67 -2.51
CA ASN A 24 19.34 -5.38 -3.65
C ASN A 24 18.69 -5.92 -4.94
N PRO A 25 18.55 -5.09 -6.00
CA PRO A 25 17.88 -5.55 -7.23
C PRO A 25 18.67 -6.59 -8.02
N LYS A 26 19.99 -6.71 -7.80
CA LYS A 26 20.83 -7.69 -8.49
C LYS A 26 20.94 -9.02 -7.76
N THR A 27 21.13 -8.97 -6.44
CA THR A 27 21.35 -10.16 -5.61
C THR A 27 20.11 -10.61 -4.86
N PHE A 28 19.11 -9.75 -4.77
CA PHE A 28 17.87 -9.92 -3.98
C PHE A 28 18.12 -10.06 -2.48
N LYS A 29 19.32 -9.81 -2.01
CA LYS A 29 19.64 -9.84 -0.57
C LYS A 29 18.97 -8.67 0.15
N ILE A 30 18.55 -8.91 1.38
CA ILE A 30 17.97 -7.87 2.23
C ILE A 30 19.10 -6.94 2.67
N GLU A 31 18.95 -5.66 2.36
CA GLU A 31 19.90 -4.62 2.75
C GLU A 31 19.40 -3.84 3.97
N ARG A 32 18.08 -3.74 4.11
CA ARG A 32 17.45 -3.00 5.20
C ARG A 32 16.04 -3.54 5.45
N THR A 33 15.59 -3.47 6.69
CA THR A 33 14.24 -3.83 7.10
C THR A 33 13.68 -2.74 8.00
N ILE A 34 12.43 -2.36 7.77
CA ILE A 34 11.69 -1.49 8.68
C ILE A 34 10.48 -2.23 9.24
N GLU A 35 10.02 -1.80 10.41
CA GLU A 35 8.75 -2.24 10.99
C GLU A 35 7.75 -1.09 10.92
N VAL A 36 6.53 -1.37 10.45
CA VAL A 36 5.49 -0.37 10.33
C VAL A 36 4.73 -0.24 11.64
N TYR A 37 4.56 0.98 12.12
CA TYR A 37 3.91 1.25 13.39
C TYR A 37 3.21 2.62 13.39
N ASP A 38 2.23 2.74 14.25
CA ASP A 38 1.57 4.00 14.60
C ASP A 38 1.54 4.19 16.13
N ASN A 39 0.73 5.12 16.62
CA ASN A 39 0.61 5.39 18.05
C ASN A 39 0.10 4.20 18.89
N ASN A 40 -0.53 3.24 18.24
CA ASN A 40 -1.11 2.06 18.90
C ASN A 40 -0.23 0.82 18.80
N GLY A 41 0.92 0.93 18.13
CA GLY A 41 1.88 -0.16 17.99
C GLY A 41 2.10 -0.59 16.55
N LYS A 42 2.55 -1.82 16.37
CA LYS A 42 2.88 -2.38 15.06
C LYS A 42 1.63 -2.62 14.22
N ILE A 43 1.77 -2.43 12.92
CA ILE A 43 0.69 -2.65 11.96
C ILE A 43 1.06 -3.83 11.08
N GLU A 44 0.26 -4.88 11.16
CA GLU A 44 0.41 -6.10 10.37
C GLU A 44 -0.43 -6.06 9.10
N ASN A 45 -0.33 -7.11 8.31
CA ASN A 45 -1.08 -7.31 7.06
C ASN A 45 -0.77 -6.28 5.98
N ILE A 46 0.46 -5.78 5.97
CA ILE A 46 0.96 -4.91 4.90
C ILE A 46 0.98 -5.73 3.61
N ASN A 47 0.31 -5.23 2.59
CA ASN A 47 0.15 -5.94 1.33
C ASN A 47 0.74 -5.12 0.17
N GLU A 48 -0.10 -4.67 -0.75
CA GLU A 48 0.35 -3.96 -1.94
C GLU A 48 1.06 -2.65 -1.58
N LEU A 49 2.08 -2.31 -2.36
CA LEU A 49 2.96 -1.17 -2.13
C LEU A 49 3.05 -0.31 -3.38
N GLU A 50 3.06 1.01 -3.19
CA GLU A 50 3.39 1.98 -4.24
C GLU A 50 4.23 3.09 -3.64
N VAL A 51 5.27 3.51 -4.35
CA VAL A 51 6.12 4.62 -3.92
C VAL A 51 5.65 5.90 -4.61
N ILE A 52 5.30 6.90 -3.80
CA ILE A 52 4.81 8.19 -4.29
C ILE A 52 5.55 9.29 -3.54
N ASN A 53 6.27 10.12 -4.28
CA ASN A 53 7.03 11.25 -3.70
C ASN A 53 7.91 10.84 -2.50
N GLY A 54 8.56 9.69 -2.62
CA GLY A 54 9.47 9.20 -1.58
C GLY A 54 8.79 8.59 -0.35
N LYS A 55 7.49 8.43 -0.37
CA LYS A 55 6.71 7.77 0.70
C LYS A 55 6.18 6.44 0.21
N LEU A 56 5.98 5.51 1.14
CA LEU A 56 5.35 4.24 0.85
C LEU A 56 3.85 4.34 1.10
N TYR A 57 3.06 4.03 0.07
CA TYR A 57 1.61 3.89 0.18
C TYR A 57 1.30 2.41 0.15
N CYS A 58 0.53 1.90 1.09
CA CYS A 58 0.23 0.47 1.15
C CYS A 58 -1.21 0.17 1.52
N ASN A 59 -1.71 -0.95 1.00
CA ASN A 59 -2.94 -1.56 1.47
C ASN A 59 -2.71 -2.32 2.76
N ILE A 60 -3.71 -2.33 3.62
CA ILE A 60 -3.80 -3.27 4.73
C ILE A 60 -4.80 -4.36 4.34
N TYR A 61 -4.36 -5.60 4.29
CA TYR A 61 -5.20 -6.72 3.88
C TYR A 61 -6.46 -6.81 4.77
N GLY A 62 -7.61 -6.85 4.12
CA GLY A 62 -8.90 -6.93 4.80
C GLY A 62 -9.51 -5.59 5.21
N LYS A 63 -8.84 -4.46 4.94
CA LYS A 63 -9.36 -3.12 5.26
C LYS A 63 -9.38 -2.23 4.01
N ASP A 64 -10.34 -1.31 3.96
CA ASP A 64 -10.45 -0.33 2.88
C ASP A 64 -9.68 0.96 3.24
N ILE A 65 -8.41 0.79 3.57
CA ILE A 65 -7.53 1.86 4.03
C ILE A 65 -6.19 1.77 3.28
N VAL A 66 -5.67 2.92 2.88
CA VAL A 66 -4.30 3.07 2.40
C VAL A 66 -3.51 3.81 3.46
N LEU A 67 -2.39 3.25 3.90
CA LEU A 67 -1.47 3.90 4.82
C LEU A 67 -0.34 4.57 4.07
N ILE A 68 0.11 5.69 4.60
CA ILE A 68 1.29 6.43 4.14
C ILE A 68 2.38 6.25 5.19
N ILE A 69 3.53 5.74 4.77
CA ILE A 69 4.59 5.29 5.67
C ILE A 69 5.90 5.99 5.32
N ASP A 70 6.59 6.48 6.33
CA ASP A 70 7.96 6.97 6.19
C ASP A 70 8.89 5.78 5.93
N PRO A 71 9.59 5.72 4.78
CA PRO A 71 10.42 4.58 4.44
C PRO A 71 11.71 4.47 5.26
N ILE A 72 12.08 5.50 6.00
CA ILE A 72 13.27 5.50 6.86
C ILE A 72 12.95 4.88 8.21
N THR A 73 11.85 5.27 8.81
CA THR A 73 11.50 4.90 10.19
C THR A 73 10.45 3.80 10.30
N GLY A 74 9.60 3.63 9.29
CA GLY A 74 8.43 2.77 9.36
C GLY A 74 7.21 3.41 10.02
N LEU A 75 7.33 4.68 10.45
CA LEU A 75 6.23 5.40 11.08
C LEU A 75 5.12 5.70 10.07
N VAL A 76 3.88 5.42 10.44
CA VAL A 76 2.71 5.85 9.67
C VAL A 76 2.55 7.35 9.81
N THR A 77 2.62 8.08 8.69
CA THR A 77 2.52 9.54 8.65
C THR A 77 1.18 10.02 8.16
N GLY A 78 0.35 9.14 7.62
CA GLY A 78 -0.99 9.48 7.17
C GLY A 78 -1.77 8.25 6.76
N SER A 79 -3.07 8.45 6.53
CA SER A 79 -3.94 7.38 6.06
C SER A 79 -5.05 7.94 5.18
N ILE A 80 -5.53 7.11 4.26
CA ILE A 80 -6.66 7.42 3.39
C ILE A 80 -7.71 6.36 3.66
N ASN A 81 -8.83 6.77 4.24
CA ASN A 81 -9.95 5.87 4.52
C ASN A 81 -10.89 5.86 3.32
N LEU A 82 -11.04 4.70 2.70
CA LEU A 82 -11.82 4.51 1.48
C LEU A 82 -13.14 3.75 1.72
N GLU A 83 -13.49 3.52 2.97
CA GLU A 83 -14.73 2.77 3.31
C GLU A 83 -15.98 3.40 2.70
N LYS A 84 -16.01 4.74 2.61
CA LYS A 84 -17.14 5.46 2.03
C LYS A 84 -17.08 5.59 0.51
N VAL A 85 -15.92 5.35 -0.09
CA VAL A 85 -15.75 5.39 -1.56
C VAL A 85 -16.35 4.14 -2.18
N PHE A 86 -16.19 3.00 -1.49
CA PHE A 86 -16.71 1.72 -1.95
C PHE A 86 -17.97 1.38 -1.18
N ASN A 87 -19.09 1.41 -1.84
CA ASN A 87 -20.31 0.87 -1.24
C ASN A 87 -20.42 -0.60 -1.62
N ARG A 88 -19.95 -1.49 -0.74
CA ARG A 88 -19.96 -2.94 -0.97
C ARG A 88 -21.37 -3.50 -1.18
N LYS A 89 -22.41 -2.79 -0.71
CA LYS A 89 -23.81 -3.19 -0.91
C LYS A 89 -24.23 -3.10 -2.38
N ASN A 90 -23.52 -2.31 -3.20
CA ASN A 90 -23.81 -2.17 -4.62
C ASN A 90 -23.14 -3.26 -5.47
N TYR A 91 -22.37 -4.15 -4.85
CA TYR A 91 -21.67 -5.22 -5.53
C TYR A 91 -22.22 -6.57 -5.10
N ASN A 92 -21.97 -7.60 -5.92
CA ASN A 92 -22.34 -8.96 -5.56
C ASN A 92 -21.42 -9.51 -4.47
N ASP A 93 -21.81 -10.67 -3.89
CA ASP A 93 -21.05 -11.30 -2.80
C ASP A 93 -19.69 -11.86 -3.22
N LYS A 94 -19.33 -11.75 -4.51
CA LYS A 94 -18.07 -12.29 -5.04
C LYS A 94 -16.91 -11.31 -4.92
N ILE A 95 -17.16 -10.05 -4.60
CA ILE A 95 -16.06 -9.10 -4.39
C ILE A 95 -15.31 -9.45 -3.11
N ASP A 96 -14.00 -9.29 -3.16
CA ASP A 96 -13.09 -9.60 -2.07
C ASP A 96 -12.38 -8.31 -1.63
N VAL A 97 -11.27 -8.45 -0.93
CA VAL A 97 -10.54 -7.34 -0.32
C VAL A 97 -9.98 -6.35 -1.35
N MET A 98 -9.82 -5.10 -0.92
CA MET A 98 -9.06 -4.11 -1.65
C MET A 98 -7.61 -4.59 -1.78
N ASN A 99 -7.10 -4.60 -2.99
CA ASN A 99 -5.74 -5.05 -3.29
C ASN A 99 -5.33 -4.53 -4.66
N GLY A 100 -4.44 -3.56 -4.66
CA GLY A 100 -3.92 -2.93 -5.86
C GLY A 100 -3.90 -1.42 -5.72
N ILE A 101 -2.68 -0.86 -5.84
CA ILE A 101 -2.46 0.58 -5.82
C ILE A 101 -1.52 0.91 -6.97
N ALA A 102 -1.88 1.91 -7.76
CA ALA A 102 -0.98 2.51 -8.76
C ALA A 102 -1.05 4.03 -8.65
N TYR A 103 0.03 4.68 -9.03
CA TYR A 103 0.10 6.13 -9.03
C TYR A 103 0.14 6.68 -10.44
N ASN A 104 -0.79 7.58 -10.73
CA ASN A 104 -0.81 8.32 -11.99
C ASN A 104 -0.13 9.67 -11.78
N LYS A 105 1.11 9.81 -12.27
CA LYS A 105 1.90 11.03 -12.11
C LYS A 105 1.30 12.24 -12.84
N ILE A 106 0.62 12.00 -13.94
CA ILE A 106 0.05 13.07 -14.78
C ILE A 106 -1.06 13.79 -14.03
N ASN A 107 -1.92 13.02 -13.39
CA ASN A 107 -3.09 13.56 -12.68
C ASN A 107 -2.90 13.71 -11.18
N ASN A 108 -1.75 13.28 -10.65
CA ASN A 108 -1.50 13.19 -9.21
C ASN A 108 -2.62 12.45 -8.48
N SER A 109 -2.90 11.23 -8.96
CA SER A 109 -4.00 10.43 -8.45
C SER A 109 -3.57 9.01 -8.14
N LEU A 110 -4.32 8.36 -7.25
CA LEU A 110 -4.22 6.93 -6.97
C LEU A 110 -5.26 6.18 -7.78
N ILE A 111 -4.84 5.06 -8.37
CA ILE A 111 -5.75 4.11 -8.98
C ILE A 111 -5.82 2.92 -8.03
N ILE A 112 -7.02 2.58 -7.60
CA ILE A 112 -7.28 1.55 -6.59
C ILE A 112 -8.24 0.53 -7.12
N THR A 113 -7.96 -0.73 -6.84
CA THR A 113 -8.83 -1.85 -7.19
C THR A 113 -8.82 -2.90 -6.08
N GLY A 114 -9.50 -4.00 -6.30
CA GLY A 114 -9.56 -5.13 -5.37
C GLY A 114 -9.81 -6.44 -6.09
N LYS A 115 -9.70 -7.52 -5.33
CA LYS A 115 -9.92 -8.88 -5.84
C LYS A 115 -11.38 -9.05 -6.23
N TRP A 116 -11.62 -9.49 -7.45
CA TRP A 116 -12.96 -9.69 -8.01
C TRP A 116 -13.80 -8.42 -8.13
N TRP A 117 -13.16 -7.24 -8.01
CA TRP A 117 -13.87 -5.98 -8.19
C TRP A 117 -14.16 -5.74 -9.67
N PRO A 118 -15.39 -5.31 -10.00
CA PRO A 118 -15.74 -5.01 -11.40
C PRO A 118 -15.18 -3.69 -11.91
N SER A 119 -14.63 -2.84 -11.00
CA SER A 119 -14.21 -1.48 -11.32
C SER A 119 -12.90 -1.14 -10.65
N MET A 120 -12.17 -0.22 -11.27
CA MET A 120 -11.07 0.50 -10.65
C MET A 120 -11.55 1.91 -10.29
N TYR A 121 -10.97 2.50 -9.27
CA TYR A 121 -11.32 3.85 -8.82
C TYR A 121 -10.10 4.73 -8.92
N GLU A 122 -10.25 5.88 -9.55
CA GLU A 122 -9.21 6.91 -9.57
C GLU A 122 -9.55 7.96 -8.51
N ILE A 123 -8.61 8.17 -7.58
CA ILE A 123 -8.79 9.06 -6.44
C ILE A 123 -7.73 10.15 -6.52
N LYS A 124 -8.18 11.40 -6.58
CA LYS A 124 -7.27 12.53 -6.64
C LYS A 124 -6.68 12.80 -5.27
N ILE A 125 -5.35 12.95 -5.22
CA ILE A 125 -4.66 13.36 -4.01
C ILE A 125 -4.72 14.88 -3.90
N LEU A 126 -5.32 15.37 -2.83
CA LEU A 126 -5.36 16.79 -2.52
C LEU A 126 -4.30 17.09 -1.45
N ASN A 127 -3.51 18.11 -1.71
CA ASN A 127 -2.49 18.56 -0.76
C ASN A 127 -3.05 19.63 0.18
#